data_e8aebc7419d5a848d20f5e8585099ac0
#
_entry.id   e8aebc7419d5a848d20f5e8585099ac0
#
_cell.length_a   1.000
_cell.length_b   1.000
_cell.length_c   1.000
_cell.angle_alpha   90.00
_cell.angle_beta   90.00
_cell.angle_gamma   90.00
#
_symmetry.space_group_name_H-M   'P 1'
#
loop_
_entity.id
_entity.type
_entity.pdbx_description
1 polymer ?
#
loop_
_entity_poly.entity_id
_entity_poly.type
_entity_poly.pdbx_seq_one_letter_code
_entity_poly.pdbx_strand_id
1 'polypeptide(L)'
;MIFGLCRCQLTLDAMTLFDNMSQCDVGSWNSTISGLAQNSEGKNELFLFKKMRLEGAEVDVMTMSGVLSVCADLAALVNGKQVYGLVIKYGFELYLPVGNAIIDMFAKWGCMEDACQFFMNMPIKNVVSWTSLIVGYGKHGLGWEALEAFDEMERTGIVPNKIAFLGTLYACSHAGLVQKGWGNFDTT
;
A
#
# COMPACT_ATOMS: atom_id res chain seq x y z
N MET A 1 -8.12 0.78 23.71
CA MET A 1 -7.68 2.06 24.33
C MET A 1 -6.55 2.70 23.52
N ILE A 2 -5.45 2.03 23.20
CA ILE A 2 -4.32 2.56 22.39
C ILE A 2 -4.79 3.13 21.05
N PHE A 3 -5.54 2.36 20.25
CA PHE A 3 -6.08 2.83 18.97
C PHE A 3 -6.97 4.08 19.10
N GLY A 4 -7.73 4.18 20.21
CA GLY A 4 -8.52 5.38 20.51
C GLY A 4 -7.66 6.62 20.76
N LEU A 5 -6.55 6.49 21.47
CA LEU A 5 -5.59 7.58 21.68
C LEU A 5 -4.97 8.03 20.35
N CYS A 6 -4.55 7.09 19.50
CA CYS A 6 -4.03 7.40 18.18
C CYS A 6 -5.05 8.15 17.30
N ARG A 7 -6.32 7.76 17.34
CA ARG A 7 -7.38 8.48 16.61
C ARG A 7 -7.59 9.91 17.09
N CYS A 8 -7.28 10.18 18.35
CA CYS A 8 -7.28 11.54 18.92
C CYS A 8 -5.95 12.28 18.72
N GLN A 9 -5.04 11.76 17.90
CA GLN A 9 -3.70 12.31 17.66
C GLN A 9 -2.79 12.35 18.93
N LEU A 10 -3.13 11.58 19.95
CA LEU A 10 -2.38 11.44 21.19
C LEU A 10 -1.39 10.27 21.08
N THR A 11 -0.52 10.31 20.08
CA THR A 11 0.40 9.20 19.74
C THR A 11 1.43 8.96 20.82
N LEU A 12 1.91 10.02 21.49
CA LEU A 12 2.87 9.90 22.58
C LEU A 12 2.26 9.18 23.80
N ASP A 13 1.01 9.50 24.14
CA ASP A 13 0.28 8.82 25.22
C ASP A 13 0.00 7.37 24.87
N ALA A 14 -0.32 7.09 23.61
CA ALA A 14 -0.51 5.74 23.09
C ALA A 14 0.78 4.91 23.18
N MET A 15 1.92 5.47 22.82
CA MET A 15 3.24 4.84 22.95
C MET A 15 3.62 4.60 24.42
N THR A 16 3.39 5.60 25.28
CA THR A 16 3.65 5.48 26.71
C THR A 16 2.79 4.40 27.36
N LEU A 17 1.51 4.32 26.97
CA LEU A 17 0.64 3.26 27.43
C LEU A 17 1.11 1.89 26.96
N PHE A 18 1.52 1.77 25.70
CA PHE A 18 2.04 0.54 25.12
C PHE A 18 3.30 0.07 25.84
N ASP A 19 4.25 0.97 26.09
CA ASP A 19 5.53 0.63 26.78
C ASP A 19 5.34 0.23 28.24
N ASN A 20 4.22 0.65 28.88
CA ASN A 20 3.86 0.26 30.25
C ASN A 20 3.06 -1.07 30.33
N MET A 21 2.74 -1.69 29.18
CA MET A 21 2.07 -2.98 29.18
C MET A 21 3.03 -4.10 29.59
N SER A 22 2.64 -4.90 30.58
CA SER A 22 3.44 -6.05 31.03
C SER A 22 3.46 -7.21 30.02
N GLN A 23 2.44 -7.31 29.21
CA GLN A 23 2.31 -8.30 28.12
C GLN A 23 1.61 -7.63 26.93
N CYS A 24 2.23 -7.71 25.76
CA CYS A 24 1.66 -7.23 24.51
C CYS A 24 1.23 -8.43 23.66
N ASP A 25 -0.06 -8.55 23.42
CA ASP A 25 -0.59 -9.46 22.41
C ASP A 25 -0.47 -8.89 20.99
N VAL A 26 -0.70 -9.70 19.97
CA VAL A 26 -0.65 -9.28 18.55
C VAL A 26 -1.61 -8.11 18.28
N GLY A 27 -2.77 -8.11 18.95
CA GLY A 27 -3.76 -7.02 18.83
C GLY A 27 -3.23 -5.69 19.36
N SER A 28 -2.49 -5.69 20.47
CA SER A 28 -1.85 -4.51 21.05
C SER A 28 -0.78 -3.95 20.12
N TRP A 29 0.07 -4.82 19.56
CA TRP A 29 1.08 -4.45 18.55
C TRP A 29 0.43 -3.83 17.32
N ASN A 30 -0.54 -4.51 16.70
CA ASN A 30 -1.23 -4.04 15.50
C ASN A 30 -1.98 -2.73 15.73
N SER A 31 -2.63 -2.59 16.89
CA SER A 31 -3.35 -1.35 17.24
C SER A 31 -2.41 -0.15 17.34
N THR A 32 -1.21 -0.35 17.88
CA THR A 32 -0.20 0.72 18.01
C THR A 32 0.43 1.04 16.67
N ILE A 33 0.87 0.02 15.92
CA ILE A 33 1.47 0.15 14.58
C ILE A 33 0.48 0.87 13.64
N SER A 34 -0.77 0.39 13.53
CA SER A 34 -1.78 1.02 12.69
C SER A 34 -2.16 2.43 13.15
N GLY A 35 -2.14 2.68 14.45
CA GLY A 35 -2.39 4.00 15.02
C GLY A 35 -1.32 5.01 14.65
N LEU A 36 -0.04 4.61 14.66
CA LEU A 36 1.08 5.46 14.22
C LEU A 36 1.02 5.74 12.72
N ALA A 37 0.66 4.73 11.91
CA ALA A 37 0.45 4.88 10.47
C ALA A 37 -0.56 5.99 10.16
N GLN A 38 -1.71 5.98 10.84
CA GLN A 38 -2.76 6.99 10.65
C GLN A 38 -2.34 8.41 11.01
N ASN A 39 -1.33 8.57 11.87
CA ASN A 39 -0.79 9.85 12.29
C ASN A 39 0.49 10.26 11.54
N SER A 40 0.83 9.57 10.45
CA SER A 40 2.04 9.83 9.65
C SER A 40 3.35 9.69 10.44
N GLU A 41 3.35 8.87 11.49
CA GLU A 41 4.52 8.60 12.33
C GLU A 41 5.30 7.36 11.87
N GLY A 42 5.55 7.25 10.59
CA GLY A 42 6.12 6.06 9.97
C GLY A 42 7.48 5.61 10.53
N LYS A 43 8.32 6.54 11.04
CA LYS A 43 9.57 6.16 11.69
C LYS A 43 9.33 5.38 12.99
N ASN A 44 8.37 5.80 13.79
CA ASN A 44 7.99 5.14 15.03
C ASN A 44 7.33 3.79 14.74
N GLU A 45 6.53 3.71 13.67
CA GLU A 45 5.94 2.46 13.19
C GLU A 45 7.01 1.42 12.80
N LEU A 46 8.01 1.80 12.01
CA LEU A 46 9.12 0.91 11.65
C LEU A 46 9.95 0.49 12.86
N PHE A 47 10.11 1.38 13.83
CA PHE A 47 10.78 1.05 15.10
C PHE A 47 9.99 0.01 15.88
N LEU A 48 8.68 0.20 16.05
CA LEU A 48 7.80 -0.76 16.72
C LEU A 48 7.75 -2.11 16.02
N PHE A 49 7.70 -2.13 14.69
CA PHE A 49 7.75 -3.37 13.94
C PHE A 49 9.05 -4.16 14.21
N LYS A 50 10.20 -3.47 14.27
CA LYS A 50 11.47 -4.10 14.66
C LYS A 50 11.41 -4.65 16.08
N LYS A 51 10.88 -3.89 17.04
CA LYS A 51 10.69 -4.30 18.43
C LYS A 51 9.80 -5.54 18.52
N MET A 52 8.64 -5.53 17.86
CA MET A 52 7.71 -6.66 17.76
C MET A 52 8.44 -7.96 17.34
N ARG A 53 9.27 -7.87 16.29
CA ARG A 53 10.02 -9.02 15.80
C ARG A 53 11.12 -9.49 16.75
N LEU A 54 11.81 -8.56 17.44
CA LEU A 54 12.85 -8.90 18.41
C LEU A 54 12.27 -9.59 19.66
N GLU A 55 11.05 -9.23 20.05
CA GLU A 55 10.33 -9.86 21.15
C GLU A 55 9.65 -11.19 20.74
N GLY A 56 9.79 -11.60 19.47
CA GLY A 56 9.27 -12.86 18.96
C GLY A 56 7.73 -12.88 18.82
N ALA A 57 7.09 -11.71 18.81
CA ALA A 57 5.66 -11.62 18.58
C ALA A 57 5.31 -12.00 17.13
N GLU A 58 4.17 -12.67 16.96
CA GLU A 58 3.71 -13.11 15.65
C GLU A 58 3.28 -11.90 14.80
N VAL A 59 3.73 -11.90 13.55
CA VAL A 59 3.39 -10.88 12.55
C VAL A 59 2.27 -11.42 11.68
N ASP A 60 1.25 -10.62 11.46
CA ASP A 60 0.10 -10.97 10.63
C ASP A 60 -0.03 -10.13 9.34
N VAL A 61 -1.06 -10.41 8.56
CA VAL A 61 -1.37 -9.72 7.29
C VAL A 61 -1.54 -8.21 7.50
N MET A 62 -2.16 -7.79 8.62
CA MET A 62 -2.39 -6.37 8.92
C MET A 62 -1.09 -5.65 9.22
N THR A 63 -0.24 -6.25 10.05
CA THR A 63 1.10 -5.72 10.34
C THR A 63 1.92 -5.56 9.05
N MET A 64 1.96 -6.62 8.21
CA MET A 64 2.77 -6.59 6.98
C MET A 64 2.27 -5.54 5.99
N SER A 65 0.96 -5.44 5.76
CA SER A 65 0.41 -4.43 4.85
C SER A 65 0.65 -3.00 5.34
N GLY A 66 0.52 -2.75 6.66
CA GLY A 66 0.80 -1.45 7.26
C GLY A 66 2.26 -1.04 7.07
N VAL A 67 3.18 -1.91 7.49
CA VAL A 67 4.62 -1.64 7.41
C VAL A 67 5.12 -1.44 5.97
N LEU A 68 4.57 -2.19 4.99
CA LEU A 68 4.86 -1.96 3.57
C LEU A 68 4.38 -0.58 3.11
N SER A 69 3.18 -0.16 3.52
CA SER A 69 2.65 1.17 3.19
C SER A 69 3.55 2.28 3.74
N VAL A 70 4.03 2.13 4.98
CA VAL A 70 5.00 3.07 5.57
C VAL A 70 6.33 3.09 4.84
N CYS A 71 6.85 1.93 4.45
CA CYS A 71 8.06 1.86 3.64
C CYS A 71 7.90 2.59 2.31
N ALA A 72 6.71 2.51 1.71
CA ALA A 72 6.35 3.23 0.49
C ALA A 72 6.35 4.75 0.72
N ASP A 73 5.66 5.22 1.77
CA ASP A 73 5.49 6.65 2.07
C ASP A 73 6.79 7.34 2.48
N LEU A 74 7.65 6.64 3.21
CA LEU A 74 8.96 7.15 3.64
C LEU A 74 10.07 6.96 2.58
N ALA A 75 9.77 6.36 1.43
CA ALA A 75 10.77 5.90 0.46
C ALA A 75 11.89 5.07 1.10
N ALA A 76 11.55 4.28 2.11
CA ALA A 76 12.49 3.52 2.94
C ALA A 76 12.92 2.21 2.24
N LEU A 77 13.68 2.33 1.14
CA LEU A 77 14.04 1.22 0.24
C LEU A 77 14.65 0.01 0.97
N VAL A 78 15.59 0.25 1.89
CA VAL A 78 16.27 -0.83 2.62
C VAL A 78 15.28 -1.59 3.51
N ASN A 79 14.48 -0.86 4.26
CA ASN A 79 13.46 -1.45 5.15
C ASN A 79 12.41 -2.19 4.34
N GLY A 80 11.91 -1.59 3.26
CA GLY A 80 10.90 -2.20 2.40
C GLY A 80 11.37 -3.48 1.72
N LYS A 81 12.62 -3.53 1.24
CA LYS A 81 13.21 -4.77 0.70
C LYS A 81 13.31 -5.87 1.76
N GLN A 82 13.66 -5.51 3.00
CA GLN A 82 13.69 -6.46 4.11
C GLN A 82 12.28 -6.98 4.44
N VAL A 83 11.29 -6.08 4.51
CA VAL A 83 9.88 -6.45 4.77
C VAL A 83 9.35 -7.30 3.63
N TYR A 84 9.62 -6.94 2.37
CA TYR A 84 9.25 -7.73 1.21
C TYR A 84 9.83 -9.16 1.27
N GLY A 85 11.11 -9.29 1.65
CA GLY A 85 11.72 -10.60 1.86
C GLY A 85 11.01 -11.44 2.94
N LEU A 86 10.50 -10.79 3.99
CA LEU A 86 9.70 -11.47 5.03
C LEU A 86 8.32 -11.87 4.51
N VAL A 87 7.68 -11.01 3.72
CA VAL A 87 6.39 -11.31 3.08
C VAL A 87 6.50 -12.59 2.26
N ILE A 88 7.50 -12.69 1.39
CA ILE A 88 7.73 -13.89 0.57
C ILE A 88 8.05 -15.11 1.45
N LYS A 89 8.90 -14.94 2.47
CA LYS A 89 9.28 -16.05 3.37
C LYS A 89 8.09 -16.67 4.10
N TYR A 90 7.11 -15.84 4.47
CA TYR A 90 5.94 -16.28 5.24
C TYR A 90 4.69 -16.53 4.37
N GLY A 91 4.77 -16.33 3.04
CA GLY A 91 3.66 -16.53 2.12
C GLY A 91 2.54 -15.48 2.24
N PHE A 92 2.87 -14.28 2.72
CA PHE A 92 1.89 -13.21 2.87
C PHE A 92 1.53 -12.51 1.55
N GLU A 93 2.30 -12.70 0.49
CA GLU A 93 2.07 -12.10 -0.84
C GLU A 93 0.76 -12.55 -1.49
N LEU A 94 0.20 -13.66 -1.03
CA LEU A 94 -1.07 -14.20 -1.52
C LEU A 94 -2.29 -13.44 -0.97
N TYR A 95 -2.11 -12.62 0.07
CA TYR A 95 -3.20 -11.86 0.67
C TYR A 95 -3.35 -10.49 -0.01
N LEU A 96 -4.57 -10.18 -0.46
CA LEU A 96 -4.88 -8.94 -1.18
C LEU A 96 -4.35 -7.65 -0.52
N PRO A 97 -4.51 -7.43 0.81
CA PRO A 97 -4.01 -6.21 1.44
C PRO A 97 -2.49 -6.06 1.32
N VAL A 98 -1.76 -7.16 1.46
CA VAL A 98 -0.30 -7.18 1.35
C VAL A 98 0.12 -6.99 -0.11
N GLY A 99 -0.51 -7.71 -1.04
CA GLY A 99 -0.24 -7.56 -2.48
C GLY A 99 -0.47 -6.12 -2.97
N ASN A 100 -1.56 -5.50 -2.54
CA ASN A 100 -1.85 -4.10 -2.87
C ASN A 100 -0.80 -3.14 -2.32
N ALA A 101 -0.34 -3.36 -1.08
CA ALA A 101 0.71 -2.56 -0.46
C ALA A 101 2.07 -2.73 -1.16
N ILE A 102 2.37 -3.93 -1.68
CA ILE A 102 3.59 -4.18 -2.48
C ILE A 102 3.55 -3.40 -3.80
N ILE A 103 2.41 -3.44 -4.52
CA ILE A 103 2.26 -2.68 -5.76
C ILE A 103 2.45 -1.18 -5.49
N ASP A 104 1.78 -0.63 -4.46
CA ASP A 104 1.90 0.79 -4.09
C ASP A 104 3.34 1.15 -3.71
N MET A 105 4.03 0.28 -2.97
CA MET A 105 5.43 0.46 -2.58
C MET A 105 6.36 0.54 -3.80
N PHE A 106 6.29 -0.44 -4.71
CA PHE A 106 7.11 -0.43 -5.92
C PHE A 106 6.80 0.77 -6.81
N ALA A 107 5.51 1.11 -6.95
CA ALA A 107 5.07 2.27 -7.72
C ALA A 107 5.62 3.57 -7.14
N LYS A 108 5.54 3.78 -5.81
CA LYS A 108 6.09 4.97 -5.15
C LYS A 108 7.61 5.07 -5.23
N TRP A 109 8.29 3.94 -5.34
CA TRP A 109 9.74 3.90 -5.52
C TRP A 109 10.19 4.11 -6.96
N GLY A 110 9.27 4.21 -7.92
CA GLY A 110 9.56 4.32 -9.35
C GLY A 110 9.91 2.99 -10.02
N CYS A 111 9.76 1.87 -9.32
CA CYS A 111 10.03 0.54 -9.84
C CYS A 111 8.78 -0.04 -10.52
N MET A 112 8.29 0.62 -11.58
CA MET A 112 7.03 0.24 -12.23
C MET A 112 7.08 -1.15 -12.90
N GLU A 113 8.25 -1.57 -13.37
CA GLU A 113 8.44 -2.92 -13.91
C GLU A 113 8.19 -3.99 -12.84
N ASP A 114 8.77 -3.81 -11.63
CA ASP A 114 8.56 -4.71 -10.50
C ASP A 114 7.10 -4.70 -10.03
N ALA A 115 6.47 -3.51 -9.99
CA ALA A 115 5.05 -3.37 -9.64
C ALA A 115 4.15 -4.12 -10.61
N CYS A 116 4.38 -3.97 -11.91
CA CYS A 116 3.65 -4.65 -12.99
C CYS A 116 3.86 -6.16 -12.91
N GLN A 117 5.12 -6.61 -12.81
CA GLN A 117 5.43 -8.03 -12.72
C GLN A 117 4.78 -8.68 -11.49
N PHE A 118 4.81 -8.02 -10.34
CA PHE A 118 4.13 -8.51 -9.15
C PHE A 118 2.62 -8.57 -9.35
N PHE A 119 2.02 -7.48 -9.89
CA PHE A 119 0.59 -7.43 -10.19
C PHE A 119 0.15 -8.57 -11.13
N MET A 120 0.90 -8.83 -12.20
CA MET A 120 0.55 -9.90 -13.15
C MET A 120 0.51 -11.27 -12.48
N ASN A 121 1.40 -11.52 -11.52
CA ASN A 121 1.50 -12.79 -10.79
C ASN A 121 0.52 -12.91 -9.61
N MET A 122 -0.20 -11.85 -9.25
CA MET A 122 -1.22 -11.94 -8.19
C MET A 122 -2.35 -12.88 -8.60
N PRO A 123 -2.72 -13.86 -7.75
CA PRO A 123 -3.78 -14.83 -8.07
C PRO A 123 -5.16 -14.18 -8.11
N ILE A 124 -5.40 -13.17 -7.28
CA ILE A 124 -6.65 -12.44 -7.18
C ILE A 124 -6.34 -10.94 -7.22
N LYS A 125 -7.08 -10.23 -8.05
CA LYS A 125 -6.98 -8.76 -8.18
C LYS A 125 -8.33 -8.14 -7.85
N ASN A 126 -8.32 -6.99 -7.20
CA ASN A 126 -9.52 -6.22 -6.91
C ASN A 126 -9.36 -4.76 -7.41
N VAL A 127 -10.39 -3.95 -7.20
CA VAL A 127 -10.36 -2.53 -7.60
C VAL A 127 -9.16 -1.77 -7.03
N VAL A 128 -8.68 -2.13 -5.83
CA VAL A 128 -7.51 -1.47 -5.21
C VAL A 128 -6.22 -1.85 -5.94
N SER A 129 -6.05 -3.14 -6.29
CA SER A 129 -4.88 -3.63 -7.04
C SER A 129 -4.71 -2.88 -8.36
N TRP A 130 -5.79 -2.80 -9.15
CA TRP A 130 -5.82 -2.07 -10.42
C TRP A 130 -5.56 -0.57 -10.24
N THR A 131 -6.24 0.04 -9.26
CA THR A 131 -6.10 1.47 -8.98
C THR A 131 -4.67 1.83 -8.58
N SER A 132 -4.01 1.01 -7.74
CA SER A 132 -2.61 1.23 -7.34
C SER A 132 -1.68 1.21 -8.56
N LEU A 133 -1.88 0.26 -9.48
CA LEU A 133 -1.08 0.15 -10.69
C LEU A 133 -1.32 1.35 -11.63
N ILE A 134 -2.58 1.69 -11.90
CA ILE A 134 -2.97 2.82 -12.78
C ILE A 134 -2.42 4.15 -12.25
N VAL A 135 -2.59 4.41 -10.95
CA VAL A 135 -2.05 5.63 -10.31
C VAL A 135 -0.52 5.65 -10.35
N GLY A 136 0.11 4.49 -10.18
CA GLY A 136 1.55 4.32 -10.34
C GLY A 136 2.00 4.73 -11.74
N TYR A 137 1.41 4.19 -12.79
CA TYR A 137 1.69 4.58 -14.17
C TYR A 137 1.51 6.09 -14.40
N GLY A 138 0.41 6.64 -13.88
CA GLY A 138 0.13 8.07 -13.99
C GLY A 138 1.22 8.94 -13.38
N LYS A 139 1.69 8.63 -12.18
CA LYS A 139 2.76 9.38 -11.49
C LYS A 139 4.09 9.34 -12.22
N HIS A 140 4.33 8.31 -13.02
CA HIS A 140 5.56 8.14 -13.79
C HIS A 140 5.44 8.53 -15.27
N GLY A 141 4.32 9.16 -15.67
CA GLY A 141 4.09 9.63 -17.03
C GLY A 141 3.86 8.52 -18.06
N LEU A 142 3.57 7.32 -17.61
CA LEU A 142 3.30 6.13 -18.42
C LEU A 142 1.81 6.09 -18.82
N GLY A 143 1.42 7.05 -19.68
CA GLY A 143 0.01 7.29 -20.01
C GLY A 143 -0.64 6.17 -20.81
N TRP A 144 0.10 5.54 -21.71
CA TRP A 144 -0.41 4.40 -22.51
C TRP A 144 -0.65 3.19 -21.64
N GLU A 145 0.28 2.89 -20.73
CA GLU A 145 0.20 1.77 -19.82
C GLU A 145 -0.96 1.97 -18.81
N ALA A 146 -1.19 3.22 -18.40
CA ALA A 146 -2.34 3.55 -17.55
C ALA A 146 -3.68 3.32 -18.24
N LEU A 147 -3.80 3.72 -19.53
CA LEU A 147 -5.00 3.48 -20.35
C LEU A 147 -5.23 1.98 -20.57
N GLU A 148 -4.19 1.26 -20.95
CA GLU A 148 -4.27 -0.19 -21.19
C GLU A 148 -4.68 -0.94 -19.92
N ALA A 149 -4.11 -0.55 -18.76
CA ALA A 149 -4.49 -1.12 -17.48
C ALA A 149 -5.94 -0.80 -17.10
N PHE A 150 -6.43 0.40 -17.42
CA PHE A 150 -7.81 0.78 -17.19
C PHE A 150 -8.76 -0.05 -18.06
N ASP A 151 -8.50 -0.15 -19.36
CA ASP A 151 -9.30 -0.96 -20.30
C ASP A 151 -9.32 -2.44 -19.88
N GLU A 152 -8.18 -2.96 -19.40
CA GLU A 152 -8.11 -4.35 -18.95
C GLU A 152 -8.87 -4.57 -17.65
N MET A 153 -8.85 -3.60 -16.73
CA MET A 153 -9.67 -3.62 -15.51
C MET A 153 -11.15 -3.77 -15.85
N GLU A 154 -11.66 -3.01 -16.83
CA GLU A 154 -13.06 -3.10 -17.30
C GLU A 154 -13.33 -4.46 -17.96
N ARG A 155 -12.43 -4.96 -18.83
CA ARG A 155 -12.56 -6.28 -19.48
C ARG A 155 -12.63 -7.43 -18.48
N THR A 156 -11.96 -7.31 -17.34
CA THR A 156 -12.06 -8.31 -16.26
C THR A 156 -13.34 -8.22 -15.44
N GLY A 157 -14.21 -7.25 -15.74
CA GLY A 157 -15.48 -7.04 -15.04
C GLY A 157 -15.35 -6.29 -13.71
N ILE A 158 -14.17 -5.73 -13.41
CA ILE A 158 -13.96 -4.92 -12.21
C ILE A 158 -14.33 -3.46 -12.52
N VAL A 159 -15.36 -2.96 -11.82
CA VAL A 159 -15.85 -1.59 -12.02
C VAL A 159 -14.81 -0.58 -11.51
N PRO A 160 -14.33 0.34 -12.38
CA PRO A 160 -13.41 1.38 -11.98
C PRO A 160 -14.02 2.32 -10.92
N ASN A 161 -13.22 2.71 -9.96
CA ASN A 161 -13.59 3.71 -8.97
C ASN A 161 -13.12 5.11 -9.40
N LYS A 162 -13.55 6.15 -8.68
CA LYS A 162 -13.16 7.54 -8.95
C LYS A 162 -11.64 7.75 -9.00
N ILE A 163 -10.88 6.99 -8.23
CA ILE A 163 -9.42 7.13 -8.16
C ILE A 163 -8.77 6.53 -9.41
N ALA A 164 -9.28 5.39 -9.90
CA ALA A 164 -8.83 4.81 -11.16
C ALA A 164 -9.06 5.77 -12.33
N PHE A 165 -10.27 6.36 -12.43
CA PHE A 165 -10.59 7.40 -13.42
C PHE A 165 -9.63 8.59 -13.34
N LEU A 166 -9.46 9.17 -12.15
CA LEU A 166 -8.56 10.32 -11.96
C LEU A 166 -7.11 9.97 -12.27
N GLY A 167 -6.64 8.77 -11.89
CA GLY A 167 -5.31 8.28 -12.20
C GLY A 167 -5.06 8.18 -13.70
N THR A 168 -6.03 7.63 -14.45
CA THR A 168 -5.96 7.51 -15.90
C THR A 168 -5.99 8.88 -16.58
N LEU A 169 -6.89 9.79 -16.16
CA LEU A 169 -6.93 11.16 -16.70
C LEU A 169 -5.62 11.92 -16.45
N TYR A 170 -5.07 11.80 -15.24
CA TYR A 170 -3.79 12.39 -14.88
C TYR A 170 -2.67 11.87 -15.79
N ALA A 171 -2.61 10.54 -15.99
CA ALA A 171 -1.65 9.90 -16.86
C ALA A 171 -1.75 10.40 -18.31
N CYS A 172 -2.98 10.45 -18.87
CA CYS A 172 -3.24 10.95 -20.22
C CYS A 172 -2.84 12.41 -20.39
N SER A 173 -3.11 13.24 -19.38
CA SER A 173 -2.76 14.66 -19.40
C SER A 173 -1.24 14.85 -19.50
N HIS A 174 -0.47 14.11 -18.70
CA HIS A 174 0.99 14.19 -18.71
C HIS A 174 1.64 13.59 -19.96
N ALA A 175 1.01 12.58 -20.56
CA ALA A 175 1.49 11.94 -21.78
C ALA A 175 1.02 12.64 -23.08
N GLY A 176 0.23 13.72 -22.97
CA GLY A 176 -0.34 14.42 -24.14
C GLY A 176 -1.46 13.64 -24.84
N LEU A 177 -2.04 12.65 -24.18
CA LEU A 177 -3.07 11.74 -24.72
C LEU A 177 -4.51 12.20 -24.41
N VAL A 178 -4.72 13.51 -24.26
CA VAL A 178 -5.99 14.11 -23.76
C VAL A 178 -7.22 13.66 -24.58
N GLN A 179 -7.09 13.62 -25.92
CA GLN A 179 -8.23 13.22 -26.77
C GLN A 179 -8.63 11.74 -26.62
N LYS A 180 -7.67 10.86 -26.32
CA LYS A 180 -7.96 9.42 -26.09
C LYS A 180 -8.51 9.16 -24.69
N GLY A 181 -8.04 9.92 -23.69
CA GLY A 181 -8.62 9.86 -22.36
C GLY A 181 -10.10 10.20 -22.34
N TRP A 182 -10.55 11.18 -23.14
CA TRP A 182 -11.97 11.55 -23.24
C TRP A 182 -12.81 10.50 -23.97
N GLY A 183 -12.27 9.84 -24.99
CA GLY A 183 -13.01 8.85 -25.78
C GLY A 183 -13.47 7.62 -24.97
N ASN A 184 -12.74 7.23 -23.93
CA ASN A 184 -13.10 6.12 -23.05
C ASN A 184 -14.16 6.52 -22.00
N PHE A 185 -14.40 7.83 -21.78
CA PHE A 185 -15.35 8.32 -20.78
C PHE A 185 -16.74 8.65 -21.34
N ASP A 186 -16.90 8.78 -22.68
CA ASP A 186 -18.18 9.06 -23.32
C ASP A 186 -19.06 7.81 -23.49
N THR A 187 -18.56 6.63 -23.15
CA THR A 187 -19.25 5.34 -23.32
C THR A 187 -19.79 4.73 -22.03
N THR A 188 -19.64 5.41 -20.89
CA THR A 188 -20.12 4.96 -19.57
C THR A 188 -21.18 5.90 -19.01
#